data_b6cb5011b1beafddefb39f671af12083
#
_entry.id   b6cb5011b1beafddefb39f671af12083
#
_cell.length_a   1.000
_cell.length_b   1.000
_cell.length_c   1.000
_cell.angle_alpha   90.00
_cell.angle_beta   90.00
_cell.angle_gamma   90.00
#
_symmetry.space_group_name_H-M   'P 1'
#
loop_
_entity.id
_entity.type
_entity.pdbx_description
1 polymer ?
#
loop_
_entity_poly.entity_id
_entity_poly.type
_entity_poly.pdbx_seq_one_letter_code
_entity_poly.pdbx_strand_id
1 'polypeptide(L)'
;MARTVKRLILDPSYRRPANGRTVVGGSPLRLFTVTEAAVPVLTALETGSPLPLRHERLTDRFVDAGVAHPAPPADAVAANLVTVVVPCLGELPQRLSTALRTVVVDDGSPLPLVAPAGVELVRLPVNRGPGAARNLGLTRVTTPFVAFVDADVEIDDDELLRLATLLSDDERVALAAPRVGSSDGTGVLARFEQAHSPLDMGSVPARIAPTTRVSYVPAAVLVCRVDALRSIGGFDPSLRYGEDVDLTWRLVGAGWRCRYEPAVRARHRTRPSLRAWVAQRYRYGTSAGPLEQRHPGALAPVRTSPWSAATWLPVLVGQPLLGVMVGIGTSVALVRKLPSLPPAESLRLAATGNLYAGRL
;
A
#
# COMPACT_ATOMS: atom_id res chain seq x y z
N MET A 1 -2.62 6.05 -30.35
CA MET A 1 -2.97 6.74 -29.10
C MET A 1 -1.78 7.61 -28.69
N ALA A 2 -1.99 8.90 -28.44
CA ALA A 2 -0.93 9.79 -27.96
C ALA A 2 -0.51 9.29 -26.55
N ARG A 3 0.79 9.00 -26.37
CA ARG A 3 1.36 8.63 -25.07
C ARG A 3 1.21 9.82 -24.13
N THR A 4 0.32 9.71 -23.17
CA THR A 4 0.12 10.74 -22.14
C THR A 4 1.44 10.92 -21.40
N VAL A 5 1.90 12.16 -21.30
CA VAL A 5 3.11 12.51 -20.55
C VAL A 5 2.87 12.14 -19.08
N LYS A 6 3.53 11.10 -18.58
CA LYS A 6 3.39 10.67 -17.18
C LYS A 6 3.85 11.81 -16.27
N ARG A 7 2.91 12.36 -15.51
CA ARG A 7 3.23 13.32 -14.45
C ARG A 7 3.63 12.53 -13.20
N LEU A 8 4.83 12.79 -12.69
CA LEU A 8 5.35 12.16 -11.48
C LEU A 8 5.51 13.19 -10.36
N ILE A 9 5.28 12.75 -9.14
CA ILE A 9 5.57 13.48 -7.91
C ILE A 9 6.71 12.79 -7.17
N LEU A 10 7.60 13.57 -6.56
CA LEU A 10 8.71 13.02 -5.79
C LEU A 10 8.24 12.50 -4.43
N ASP A 11 8.80 11.38 -3.99
CA ASP A 11 8.61 10.87 -2.64
C ASP A 11 9.27 11.81 -1.62
N PRO A 12 8.70 12.02 -0.41
CA PRO A 12 9.32 12.83 0.65
C PRO A 12 10.73 12.37 1.07
N SER A 13 11.10 11.12 0.79
CA SER A 13 12.45 10.61 1.01
C SER A 13 13.47 11.06 -0.02
N TYR A 14 13.02 11.62 -1.17
CA TYR A 14 13.91 12.07 -2.25
C TYR A 14 14.89 13.11 -1.74
N ARG A 15 16.16 12.88 -2.03
CA ARG A 15 17.26 13.81 -1.80
C ARG A 15 18.22 13.78 -2.99
N ARG A 16 18.65 14.95 -3.42
CA ARG A 16 19.70 15.11 -4.42
C ARG A 16 20.85 15.89 -3.81
N PRO A 17 21.90 15.23 -3.33
CA PRO A 17 23.09 15.88 -2.78
C PRO A 17 23.79 16.81 -3.77
N ALA A 18 24.66 17.68 -3.25
CA ALA A 18 25.30 18.78 -4.01
C ALA A 18 26.14 18.33 -5.23
N ASN A 19 26.53 17.04 -5.34
CA ASN A 19 27.20 16.51 -6.54
C ASN A 19 26.27 16.47 -7.78
N GLY A 20 24.97 16.71 -7.60
CA GLY A 20 23.98 16.85 -8.67
C GLY A 20 23.63 15.59 -9.45
N ARG A 21 24.37 14.48 -9.27
CA ARG A 21 24.19 13.23 -10.01
C ARG A 21 23.78 12.05 -9.14
N THR A 22 23.81 12.22 -7.84
CA THR A 22 23.39 11.18 -6.89
C THR A 22 21.98 11.49 -6.39
N VAL A 23 21.14 10.46 -6.30
CA VAL A 23 19.81 10.52 -5.70
C VAL A 23 19.72 9.49 -4.61
N VAL A 24 19.24 9.90 -3.45
CA VAL A 24 18.90 9.03 -2.32
C VAL A 24 17.40 9.11 -2.11
N GLY A 25 16.72 7.99 -2.02
CA GLY A 25 15.27 7.98 -1.79
C GLY A 25 14.64 6.61 -2.00
N GLY A 26 13.33 6.57 -1.84
CA GLY A 26 12.54 5.37 -2.03
C GLY A 26 12.32 4.53 -0.76
N SER A 27 11.57 3.45 -0.94
CA SER A 27 11.24 2.52 0.14
C SER A 27 11.36 1.07 -0.36
N PRO A 28 12.32 0.28 0.14
CA PRO A 28 13.42 0.70 1.05
C PRO A 28 14.33 1.76 0.41
N LEU A 29 15.05 2.51 1.27
CA LEU A 29 15.95 3.58 0.81
C LEU A 29 17.02 3.03 -0.13
N ARG A 30 17.20 3.70 -1.27
CA ARG A 30 18.18 3.34 -2.32
C ARG A 30 19.03 4.52 -2.73
N LEU A 31 20.21 4.21 -3.23
CA LEU A 31 21.15 5.15 -3.82
C LEU A 31 21.17 4.94 -5.33
N PHE A 32 21.01 6.01 -6.09
CA PHE A 32 21.11 6.01 -7.54
C PHE A 32 22.19 7.00 -7.97
N THR A 33 23.06 6.58 -8.88
CA THR A 33 23.95 7.48 -9.59
C THR A 33 23.48 7.55 -11.03
N VAL A 34 23.16 8.76 -11.51
CA VAL A 34 22.71 8.99 -12.87
C VAL A 34 23.85 9.49 -13.76
N THR A 35 23.71 9.27 -15.07
CA THR A 35 24.61 9.85 -16.05
C THR A 35 24.37 11.36 -16.17
N GLU A 36 25.32 12.11 -16.67
CA GLU A 36 25.18 13.55 -16.89
C GLU A 36 23.99 13.88 -17.82
N ALA A 37 23.81 13.08 -18.86
CA ALA A 37 22.67 13.19 -19.77
C ALA A 37 21.29 13.03 -19.11
N ALA A 38 21.22 12.41 -17.93
CA ALA A 38 19.98 12.23 -17.17
C ALA A 38 19.74 13.31 -16.10
N VAL A 39 20.70 14.21 -15.86
CA VAL A 39 20.55 15.33 -14.92
C VAL A 39 19.33 16.22 -15.23
N PRO A 40 19.04 16.55 -16.50
CA PRO A 40 17.83 17.33 -16.84
C PRO A 40 16.52 16.66 -16.40
N VAL A 41 16.47 15.30 -16.36
CA VAL A 41 15.30 14.57 -15.87
C VAL A 41 15.10 14.78 -14.38
N LEU A 42 16.18 14.78 -13.59
CA LEU A 42 16.09 15.08 -12.15
C LEU A 42 15.56 16.49 -11.91
N THR A 43 16.07 17.46 -12.67
CA THR A 43 15.59 18.83 -12.57
C THR A 43 14.12 18.97 -13.00
N ALA A 44 13.69 18.28 -14.07
CA ALA A 44 12.31 18.27 -14.50
C ALA A 44 11.38 17.64 -13.42
N LEU A 45 11.81 16.56 -12.76
CA LEU A 45 11.08 15.97 -11.63
C LEU A 45 10.97 16.93 -10.45
N GLU A 46 12.04 17.65 -10.11
CA GLU A 46 12.09 18.60 -9.00
C GLU A 46 11.21 19.83 -9.24
N THR A 47 11.12 20.28 -10.49
CA THR A 47 10.32 21.45 -10.89
C THR A 47 8.89 21.09 -11.32
N GLY A 48 8.54 19.79 -11.36
CA GLY A 48 7.24 19.35 -11.87
C GLY A 48 7.03 19.58 -13.37
N SER A 49 8.13 19.81 -14.11
CA SER A 49 8.11 20.03 -15.56
C SER A 49 7.83 18.73 -16.33
N PRO A 50 7.34 18.80 -17.58
CA PRO A 50 7.14 17.63 -18.43
C PRO A 50 8.42 16.81 -18.59
N LEU A 51 8.29 15.49 -18.45
CA LEU A 51 9.42 14.59 -18.51
C LEU A 51 9.77 14.23 -19.96
N PRO A 52 11.07 14.26 -20.34
CA PRO A 52 11.49 13.82 -21.67
C PRO A 52 11.21 12.30 -21.88
N LEU A 53 10.50 11.93 -22.92
CA LEU A 53 10.13 10.54 -23.24
C LEU A 53 11.33 9.58 -23.36
N ARG A 54 12.49 10.08 -23.80
CA ARG A 54 13.72 9.29 -23.94
C ARG A 54 14.28 8.71 -22.64
N HIS A 55 13.77 9.14 -21.48
CA HIS A 55 14.25 8.71 -20.16
C HIS A 55 13.23 7.84 -19.38
N GLU A 56 12.28 7.25 -20.06
CA GLU A 56 11.22 6.41 -19.44
C GLU A 56 11.81 5.29 -18.56
N ARG A 57 12.93 4.67 -18.96
CA ARG A 57 13.60 3.64 -18.13
C ARG A 57 14.08 4.18 -16.77
N LEU A 58 14.55 5.42 -16.69
CA LEU A 58 14.98 6.02 -15.43
C LEU A 58 13.78 6.35 -14.55
N THR A 59 12.75 6.95 -15.13
CA THR A 59 11.53 7.27 -14.39
C THR A 59 10.81 6.01 -13.90
N ASP A 60 10.77 4.96 -14.69
CA ASP A 60 10.26 3.65 -14.26
C ASP A 60 11.04 3.06 -13.09
N ARG A 61 12.38 3.13 -13.14
CA ARG A 61 13.22 2.68 -12.00
C ARG A 61 12.95 3.49 -10.73
N PHE A 62 12.69 4.80 -10.84
CA PHE A 62 12.34 5.63 -9.69
C PHE A 62 10.96 5.27 -9.14
N VAL A 63 9.99 5.04 -10.03
CA VAL A 63 8.66 4.56 -9.66
C VAL A 63 8.71 3.17 -8.99
N ASP A 64 9.52 2.26 -9.53
CA ASP A 64 9.71 0.91 -8.97
C ASP A 64 10.49 0.90 -7.65
N ALA A 65 11.28 1.91 -7.41
CA ALA A 65 11.99 2.07 -6.14
C ALA A 65 11.18 2.90 -5.10
N GLY A 66 10.04 3.50 -5.50
CA GLY A 66 9.28 4.40 -4.64
C GLY A 66 9.98 5.74 -4.40
N VAL A 67 10.86 6.18 -5.32
CA VAL A 67 11.52 7.50 -5.30
C VAL A 67 10.59 8.57 -5.88
N ALA A 68 9.74 8.16 -6.82
CA ALA A 68 8.71 8.97 -7.41
C ALA A 68 7.42 8.15 -7.57
N HIS A 69 6.30 8.83 -7.62
CA HIS A 69 4.97 8.23 -7.75
C HIS A 69 4.22 8.86 -8.92
N PRO A 70 3.36 8.12 -9.65
CA PRO A 70 2.41 8.73 -10.55
C PRO A 70 1.61 9.80 -9.82
N ALA A 71 1.40 10.96 -10.45
CA ALA A 71 0.48 11.95 -9.90
C ALA A 71 -0.94 11.38 -9.89
N PRO A 72 -1.80 11.78 -8.91
CA PRO A 72 -3.19 11.39 -8.91
C PRO A 72 -3.83 11.73 -10.25
N PRO A 73 -4.64 10.82 -10.86
CA PRO A 73 -5.31 11.10 -12.11
C PRO A 73 -6.25 12.30 -11.99
N ALA A 74 -6.24 13.18 -13.00
CA ALA A 74 -7.19 14.29 -13.09
C ALA A 74 -8.55 13.82 -13.58
N ASP A 75 -8.54 12.87 -14.51
CA ASP A 75 -9.74 12.30 -15.14
C ASP A 75 -10.01 10.90 -14.60
N ALA A 76 -11.26 10.47 -14.67
CA ALA A 76 -11.67 9.12 -14.30
C ALA A 76 -11.93 8.26 -15.54
N VAL A 77 -11.65 6.96 -15.45
CA VAL A 77 -12.06 6.00 -16.49
C VAL A 77 -13.60 5.92 -16.59
N ALA A 78 -14.10 5.43 -17.72
CA ALA A 78 -15.54 5.24 -17.89
C ALA A 78 -16.09 4.19 -16.91
N ALA A 79 -17.28 4.44 -16.38
CA ALA A 79 -17.95 3.61 -15.38
C ALA A 79 -18.15 2.15 -15.83
N ASN A 80 -18.38 1.93 -17.12
CA ASN A 80 -18.57 0.59 -17.70
C ASN A 80 -17.28 -0.28 -17.71
N LEU A 81 -16.14 0.26 -17.30
CA LEU A 81 -14.89 -0.49 -17.18
C LEU A 81 -14.66 -1.07 -15.78
N VAL A 82 -15.52 -0.75 -14.80
CA VAL A 82 -15.37 -1.18 -13.41
C VAL A 82 -16.62 -1.90 -12.94
N THR A 83 -16.44 -3.05 -12.28
CA THR A 83 -17.50 -3.73 -11.52
C THR A 83 -17.15 -3.70 -10.05
N VAL A 84 -18.10 -3.31 -9.19
CA VAL A 84 -17.95 -3.34 -7.74
C VAL A 84 -18.36 -4.72 -7.21
N VAL A 85 -17.58 -5.30 -6.34
CA VAL A 85 -17.87 -6.55 -5.63
C VAL A 85 -17.87 -6.28 -4.14
N VAL A 86 -19.00 -6.56 -3.48
CA VAL A 86 -19.21 -6.30 -2.05
C VAL A 86 -19.46 -7.62 -1.32
N PRO A 87 -18.48 -8.16 -0.56
CA PRO A 87 -18.72 -9.29 0.30
C PRO A 87 -19.54 -8.87 1.52
N CYS A 88 -20.61 -9.59 1.82
CA CYS A 88 -21.52 -9.28 2.91
C CYS A 88 -21.75 -10.49 3.81
N LEU A 89 -21.91 -10.24 5.11
CA LEU A 89 -22.34 -11.24 6.08
C LEU A 89 -23.29 -10.58 7.07
N GLY A 90 -24.56 -11.03 7.07
CA GLY A 90 -25.61 -10.55 7.98
C GLY A 90 -26.37 -9.34 7.49
N GLU A 91 -25.72 -8.34 6.90
CA GLU A 91 -26.37 -7.12 6.42
C GLU A 91 -25.72 -6.57 5.15
N LEU A 92 -26.51 -5.82 4.39
CA LEU A 92 -26.03 -5.07 3.23
C LEU A 92 -25.32 -3.79 3.67
N PRO A 93 -24.42 -3.22 2.83
CA PRO A 93 -23.88 -1.90 3.08
C PRO A 93 -25.00 -0.84 3.06
N GLN A 94 -24.81 0.25 3.81
CA GLN A 94 -25.78 1.34 3.83
C GLN A 94 -25.94 2.02 2.47
N ARG A 95 -24.88 2.01 1.68
CA ARG A 95 -24.85 2.61 0.34
C ARG A 95 -24.21 1.62 -0.64
N LEU A 96 -24.91 1.38 -1.72
CA LEU A 96 -24.39 0.65 -2.89
C LEU A 96 -24.21 1.66 -4.02
N SER A 97 -23.26 1.40 -4.91
CA SER A 97 -23.10 2.20 -6.12
C SER A 97 -24.36 2.11 -6.97
N THR A 98 -24.77 3.25 -7.51
CA THR A 98 -25.88 3.35 -8.47
C THR A 98 -25.39 3.60 -9.90
N ALA A 99 -24.12 4.01 -10.05
CA ALA A 99 -23.49 4.30 -11.33
C ALA A 99 -22.66 3.13 -11.86
N LEU A 100 -22.16 2.26 -10.96
CA LEU A 100 -21.29 1.15 -11.32
C LEU A 100 -22.07 -0.17 -11.19
N ARG A 101 -21.81 -1.10 -12.14
CA ARG A 101 -22.30 -2.47 -11.99
C ARG A 101 -21.84 -3.04 -10.65
N THR A 102 -22.77 -3.49 -9.83
CA THR A 102 -22.49 -3.98 -8.49
C THR A 102 -22.92 -5.44 -8.33
N VAL A 103 -22.03 -6.26 -7.78
CA VAL A 103 -22.26 -7.66 -7.39
C VAL A 103 -22.10 -7.76 -5.88
N VAL A 104 -23.18 -8.04 -5.18
CA VAL A 104 -23.16 -8.36 -3.75
C VAL A 104 -23.00 -9.87 -3.58
N VAL A 105 -22.10 -10.26 -2.70
CA VAL A 105 -21.88 -11.68 -2.36
C VAL A 105 -22.27 -11.91 -0.90
N ASP A 106 -23.38 -12.60 -0.68
CA ASP A 106 -23.83 -13.06 0.63
C ASP A 106 -22.99 -14.29 1.05
N ASP A 107 -22.09 -14.11 2.00
CA ASP A 107 -21.18 -15.17 2.50
C ASP A 107 -21.90 -16.05 3.56
N GLY A 108 -23.06 -16.60 3.21
CA GLY A 108 -23.81 -17.53 4.06
C GLY A 108 -24.42 -16.87 5.29
N SER A 109 -25.05 -15.71 5.13
CA SER A 109 -25.78 -15.04 6.21
C SER A 109 -26.87 -15.96 6.79
N PRO A 110 -27.15 -15.92 8.11
CA PRO A 110 -28.21 -16.70 8.74
C PRO A 110 -29.58 -16.51 8.07
N LEU A 111 -29.91 -15.26 7.75
CA LEU A 111 -31.04 -14.90 6.90
C LEU A 111 -30.51 -14.46 5.54
N PRO A 112 -31.08 -14.98 4.42
CA PRO A 112 -30.68 -14.56 3.09
C PRO A 112 -30.84 -13.05 2.92
N LEU A 113 -29.81 -12.41 2.36
CA LEU A 113 -29.88 -11.00 2.03
C LEU A 113 -30.80 -10.78 0.81
N VAL A 114 -31.40 -9.61 0.73
CA VAL A 114 -32.24 -9.19 -0.40
C VAL A 114 -31.62 -7.92 -0.98
N ALA A 115 -31.06 -8.03 -2.17
CA ALA A 115 -30.46 -6.88 -2.84
C ALA A 115 -31.53 -5.96 -3.46
N PRO A 116 -31.27 -4.64 -3.55
CA PRO A 116 -32.15 -3.72 -4.27
C PRO A 116 -32.13 -4.00 -5.78
N ALA A 117 -33.12 -3.47 -6.47
CA ALA A 117 -33.24 -3.60 -7.94
C ALA A 117 -31.96 -3.07 -8.63
N GLY A 118 -31.50 -3.78 -9.65
CA GLY A 118 -30.29 -3.43 -10.40
C GLY A 118 -28.97 -3.93 -9.80
N VAL A 119 -28.99 -4.54 -8.62
CA VAL A 119 -27.80 -5.15 -7.99
C VAL A 119 -27.86 -6.66 -8.13
N GLU A 120 -26.80 -7.26 -8.66
CA GLU A 120 -26.66 -8.72 -8.75
C GLU A 120 -26.31 -9.28 -7.37
N LEU A 121 -27.13 -10.23 -6.86
CA LEU A 121 -26.85 -10.93 -5.59
C LEU A 121 -26.46 -12.38 -5.86
N VAL A 122 -25.32 -12.78 -5.32
CA VAL A 122 -24.86 -14.17 -5.34
C VAL A 122 -24.66 -14.63 -3.89
N ARG A 123 -25.03 -15.88 -3.58
CA ARG A 123 -24.96 -16.41 -2.21
C ARG A 123 -24.10 -17.65 -2.13
N LEU A 124 -23.24 -17.71 -1.11
CA LEU A 124 -22.60 -18.93 -0.63
C LEU A 124 -23.53 -19.67 0.35
N PRO A 125 -23.61 -21.00 0.30
CA PRO A 125 -24.53 -21.76 1.19
C PRO A 125 -24.10 -21.68 2.67
N VAL A 126 -22.82 -21.44 2.93
CA VAL A 126 -22.23 -21.32 4.27
C VAL A 126 -21.13 -20.25 4.25
N ASN A 127 -20.83 -19.67 5.41
CA ASN A 127 -19.75 -18.69 5.56
C ASN A 127 -18.38 -19.34 5.27
N ARG A 128 -17.73 -18.87 4.21
CA ARG A 128 -16.40 -19.32 3.79
C ARG A 128 -15.32 -18.25 3.95
N GLY A 129 -15.69 -17.06 4.42
CA GLY A 129 -14.79 -15.96 4.67
C GLY A 129 -14.66 -14.99 3.48
N PRO A 130 -14.10 -13.79 3.75
CA PRO A 130 -14.12 -12.69 2.78
C PRO A 130 -13.35 -13.00 1.50
N GLY A 131 -12.25 -13.76 1.57
CA GLY A 131 -11.48 -14.15 0.38
C GLY A 131 -12.30 -15.03 -0.57
N ALA A 132 -13.04 -16.02 -0.03
CA ALA A 132 -13.91 -16.88 -0.83
C ALA A 132 -15.09 -16.10 -1.43
N ALA A 133 -15.67 -15.18 -0.67
CA ALA A 133 -16.75 -14.31 -1.16
C ALA A 133 -16.28 -13.41 -2.29
N ARG A 134 -15.11 -12.76 -2.16
CA ARG A 134 -14.51 -11.93 -3.22
C ARG A 134 -14.21 -12.75 -4.47
N ASN A 135 -13.71 -13.98 -4.32
CA ASN A 135 -13.47 -14.87 -5.46
C ASN A 135 -14.76 -15.25 -6.18
N LEU A 136 -15.84 -15.55 -5.44
CA LEU A 136 -17.14 -15.81 -6.05
C LEU A 136 -17.64 -14.58 -6.82
N GLY A 137 -17.54 -13.39 -6.24
CA GLY A 137 -17.86 -12.14 -6.93
C GLY A 137 -17.01 -11.93 -8.19
N LEU A 138 -15.70 -12.22 -8.13
CA LEU A 138 -14.80 -12.12 -9.27
C LEU A 138 -15.22 -12.99 -10.46
N THR A 139 -15.90 -14.12 -10.23
CA THR A 139 -16.43 -14.95 -11.33
C THR A 139 -17.55 -14.26 -12.12
N ARG A 140 -18.19 -13.26 -11.54
CA ARG A 140 -19.28 -12.47 -12.17
C ARG A 140 -18.77 -11.23 -12.89
N VAL A 141 -17.48 -10.89 -12.72
CA VAL A 141 -16.89 -9.71 -13.31
C VAL A 141 -16.52 -9.95 -14.78
N THR A 142 -17.04 -9.09 -15.66
CA THR A 142 -16.75 -9.10 -17.10
C THR A 142 -15.99 -7.85 -17.56
N THR A 143 -15.85 -6.86 -16.68
CA THR A 143 -15.11 -5.63 -16.92
C THR A 143 -13.61 -5.84 -16.73
N PRO A 144 -12.73 -4.98 -17.31
CA PRO A 144 -11.29 -5.10 -17.13
C PRO A 144 -10.81 -4.85 -15.70
N PHE A 145 -11.58 -4.08 -14.92
CA PHE A 145 -11.26 -3.76 -13.54
C PHE A 145 -12.38 -4.20 -12.58
N VAL A 146 -11.99 -4.62 -11.39
CA VAL A 146 -12.89 -4.92 -10.27
C VAL A 146 -12.52 -4.04 -9.09
N ALA A 147 -13.54 -3.47 -8.43
CA ALA A 147 -13.40 -2.80 -7.15
C ALA A 147 -14.00 -3.69 -6.05
N PHE A 148 -13.18 -4.23 -5.16
CA PHE A 148 -13.66 -4.85 -3.93
C PHE A 148 -13.87 -3.77 -2.89
N VAL A 149 -15.05 -3.74 -2.27
CA VAL A 149 -15.42 -2.78 -1.22
C VAL A 149 -16.10 -3.55 -0.10
N ASP A 150 -15.59 -3.47 1.12
CA ASP A 150 -16.20 -4.13 2.26
C ASP A 150 -17.53 -3.46 2.65
N ALA A 151 -18.49 -4.23 3.16
CA ALA A 151 -19.85 -3.76 3.45
C ALA A 151 -19.91 -2.64 4.52
N ASP A 152 -18.88 -2.49 5.33
CA ASP A 152 -18.74 -1.46 6.36
C ASP A 152 -17.84 -0.28 5.95
N VAL A 153 -17.57 -0.15 4.64
CA VAL A 153 -16.74 0.92 4.06
C VAL A 153 -17.56 1.79 3.12
N GLU A 154 -17.37 3.10 3.21
CA GLU A 154 -17.95 4.11 2.34
C GLU A 154 -16.87 4.71 1.44
N ILE A 155 -17.14 4.71 0.14
CA ILE A 155 -16.32 5.35 -0.89
C ILE A 155 -17.23 5.81 -2.01
N ASP A 156 -16.90 6.95 -2.63
CA ASP A 156 -17.65 7.47 -3.77
C ASP A 156 -17.22 6.78 -5.08
N ASP A 157 -18.17 6.67 -6.02
CA ASP A 157 -17.93 6.03 -7.32
C ASP A 157 -16.79 6.70 -8.09
N ASP A 158 -16.72 8.04 -8.08
CA ASP A 158 -15.64 8.80 -8.72
C ASP A 158 -14.26 8.46 -8.15
N GLU A 159 -14.18 8.20 -6.86
CA GLU A 159 -12.93 7.80 -6.20
C GLU A 159 -12.50 6.39 -6.63
N LEU A 160 -13.45 5.46 -6.82
CA LEU A 160 -13.15 4.14 -7.38
C LEU A 160 -12.66 4.24 -8.83
N LEU A 161 -13.31 5.08 -9.63
CA LEU A 161 -12.92 5.31 -11.03
C LEU A 161 -11.54 5.97 -11.13
N ARG A 162 -11.18 6.89 -10.23
CA ARG A 162 -9.83 7.47 -10.13
C ARG A 162 -8.77 6.40 -9.84
N LEU A 163 -9.04 5.46 -8.92
CA LEU A 163 -8.11 4.35 -8.69
C LEU A 163 -7.97 3.47 -9.93
N ALA A 164 -9.07 3.18 -10.63
CA ALA A 164 -9.03 2.40 -11.85
C ALA A 164 -8.23 3.07 -12.97
N THR A 165 -8.19 4.42 -13.00
CA THR A 165 -7.37 5.17 -13.95
C THR A 165 -5.87 4.90 -13.75
N LEU A 166 -5.40 4.74 -12.51
CA LEU A 166 -3.99 4.36 -12.26
C LEU A 166 -3.63 3.02 -12.90
N LEU A 167 -4.59 2.09 -12.96
CA LEU A 167 -4.40 0.80 -13.61
C LEU A 167 -4.48 0.94 -15.14
N SER A 168 -5.34 1.81 -15.63
CA SER A 168 -5.49 2.08 -17.07
C SER A 168 -4.25 2.75 -17.65
N ASP A 169 -3.65 3.70 -16.92
CA ASP A 169 -2.48 4.47 -17.34
C ASP A 169 -1.16 3.68 -17.34
N ASP A 170 -1.08 2.60 -16.55
CA ASP A 170 0.08 1.72 -16.52
C ASP A 170 -0.39 0.25 -16.49
N GLU A 171 -0.22 -0.46 -17.62
CA GLU A 171 -0.60 -1.86 -17.76
C GLU A 171 0.09 -2.80 -16.77
N ARG A 172 1.21 -2.37 -16.16
CA ARG A 172 1.94 -3.12 -15.13
C ARG A 172 1.33 -2.98 -13.74
N VAL A 173 0.37 -2.05 -13.55
CA VAL A 173 -0.33 -1.90 -12.28
C VAL A 173 -1.48 -2.88 -12.20
N ALA A 174 -1.41 -3.80 -11.23
CA ALA A 174 -2.44 -4.80 -10.96
C ALA A 174 -3.40 -4.38 -9.86
N LEU A 175 -2.96 -3.53 -8.92
CA LEU A 175 -3.73 -3.17 -7.74
C LEU A 175 -3.47 -1.71 -7.37
N ALA A 176 -4.55 -0.98 -7.06
CA ALA A 176 -4.51 0.32 -6.42
C ALA A 176 -5.45 0.34 -5.21
N ALA A 177 -5.01 0.96 -4.12
CA ALA A 177 -5.76 1.09 -2.89
C ALA A 177 -5.79 2.55 -2.40
N PRO A 178 -6.93 3.02 -1.85
CA PRO A 178 -7.08 4.35 -1.28
C PRO A 178 -6.56 4.40 0.15
N ARG A 179 -6.51 5.60 0.71
CA ARG A 179 -6.40 5.80 2.15
C ARG A 179 -7.74 5.48 2.83
N VAL A 180 -7.74 4.54 3.76
CA VAL A 180 -8.92 4.16 4.52
C VAL A 180 -8.84 4.78 5.90
N GLY A 181 -9.62 5.85 6.13
CA GLY A 181 -9.78 6.48 7.43
C GLY A 181 -10.92 5.88 8.23
N SER A 182 -10.95 6.16 9.53
CA SER A 182 -12.10 5.84 10.37
C SER A 182 -13.20 6.89 10.17
N SER A 183 -14.47 6.49 10.16
CA SER A 183 -15.59 7.41 10.17
C SER A 183 -15.64 8.23 11.46
N ASP A 184 -16.31 9.38 11.41
CA ASP A 184 -16.48 10.24 12.58
C ASP A 184 -17.24 9.49 13.67
N GLY A 185 -16.64 9.43 14.86
CA GLY A 185 -17.21 8.81 16.04
C GLY A 185 -16.91 9.61 17.28
N THR A 186 -17.82 9.59 18.25
CA THR A 186 -17.62 10.23 19.54
C THR A 186 -17.09 9.23 20.57
N GLY A 187 -16.19 9.66 21.43
CA GLY A 187 -15.61 8.83 22.47
C GLY A 187 -14.11 8.58 22.33
N VAL A 188 -13.51 8.04 23.39
CA VAL A 188 -12.05 7.84 23.47
C VAL A 188 -11.56 6.82 22.45
N LEU A 189 -12.26 5.69 22.29
CA LEU A 189 -11.90 4.65 21.35
C LEU A 189 -11.98 5.13 19.91
N ALA A 190 -13.05 5.86 19.54
CA ALA A 190 -13.20 6.41 18.20
C ALA A 190 -12.08 7.40 17.87
N ARG A 191 -11.74 8.31 18.78
CA ARG A 191 -10.61 9.24 18.62
C ARG A 191 -9.28 8.51 18.51
N PHE A 192 -9.09 7.43 19.27
CA PHE A 192 -7.89 6.62 19.17
C PHE A 192 -7.82 5.93 17.80
N GLU A 193 -8.89 5.33 17.31
CA GLU A 193 -8.93 4.72 15.99
C GLU A 193 -8.77 5.74 14.84
N GLN A 194 -9.30 6.95 14.98
CA GLN A 194 -9.06 8.03 14.00
C GLN A 194 -7.57 8.38 13.88
N ALA A 195 -6.82 8.34 14.99
CA ALA A 195 -5.40 8.64 15.00
C ALA A 195 -4.50 7.43 14.67
N HIS A 196 -4.97 6.21 14.96
CA HIS A 196 -4.15 4.98 14.93
C HIS A 196 -4.89 3.81 14.25
N SER A 197 -5.70 4.08 13.23
CA SER A 197 -6.37 3.02 12.46
C SER A 197 -5.34 2.09 11.81
N PRO A 198 -5.49 0.77 11.95
CA PRO A 198 -4.64 -0.19 11.24
C PRO A 198 -4.89 -0.21 9.74
N LEU A 199 -5.99 0.40 9.31
CA LEU A 199 -6.35 0.49 7.90
C LEU A 199 -5.73 1.73 7.23
N ASP A 200 -5.28 2.72 8.02
CA ASP A 200 -4.64 3.94 7.50
C ASP A 200 -3.15 3.73 7.28
N MET A 201 -2.75 3.61 6.02
CA MET A 201 -1.35 3.45 5.62
C MET A 201 -0.59 4.79 5.51
N GLY A 202 -1.19 5.90 5.97
CA GLY A 202 -0.58 7.24 5.99
C GLY A 202 -0.95 8.11 4.80
N SER A 203 -0.38 9.33 4.77
CA SER A 203 -0.75 10.38 3.81
C SER A 203 0.17 10.48 2.60
N VAL A 204 1.12 9.58 2.44
CA VAL A 204 2.12 9.64 1.37
C VAL A 204 1.89 8.51 0.38
N PRO A 205 1.82 8.79 -0.94
CA PRO A 205 1.72 7.77 -1.97
C PRO A 205 2.85 6.74 -1.84
N ALA A 206 2.57 5.49 -2.16
CA ALA A 206 3.58 4.46 -2.01
C ALA A 206 3.47 3.36 -3.07
N ARG A 207 4.61 2.78 -3.40
CA ARG A 207 4.67 1.43 -3.91
C ARG A 207 4.31 0.48 -2.77
N ILE A 208 3.43 -0.49 -3.05
CA ILE A 208 3.11 -1.55 -2.10
C ILE A 208 3.98 -2.76 -2.43
N ALA A 209 4.79 -3.21 -1.48
CA ALA A 209 5.59 -4.44 -1.60
C ALA A 209 6.12 -4.85 -0.22
N PRO A 210 6.46 -6.14 0.00
CA PRO A 210 7.15 -6.56 1.22
C PRO A 210 8.36 -5.66 1.50
N THR A 211 8.60 -5.34 2.77
CA THR A 211 9.74 -4.53 3.24
C THR A 211 9.71 -3.04 2.87
N THR A 212 8.70 -2.54 2.17
CA THR A 212 8.52 -1.10 1.89
C THR A 212 7.77 -0.40 3.02
N ARG A 213 7.62 0.94 2.94
CA ARG A 213 6.83 1.75 3.88
C ARG A 213 5.39 1.27 3.99
N VAL A 214 4.78 0.95 2.85
CA VAL A 214 3.47 0.29 2.78
C VAL A 214 3.70 -1.13 2.31
N SER A 215 3.80 -2.06 3.24
CA SER A 215 4.13 -3.45 2.92
C SER A 215 2.94 -4.25 2.38
N TYR A 216 1.74 -3.83 2.71
CA TYR A 216 0.47 -4.37 2.24
C TYR A 216 -0.61 -3.30 2.36
N VAL A 217 -1.80 -3.56 1.86
CA VAL A 217 -3.01 -2.74 2.04
C VAL A 217 -4.19 -3.61 2.45
N PRO A 218 -5.09 -3.11 3.31
CA PRO A 218 -6.29 -3.85 3.69
C PRO A 218 -7.23 -4.00 2.50
N ALA A 219 -7.92 -5.14 2.41
CA ALA A 219 -8.93 -5.37 1.38
C ALA A 219 -10.24 -4.61 1.62
N ALA A 220 -10.25 -3.65 2.54
CA ALA A 220 -11.37 -2.76 2.79
C ALA A 220 -11.84 -2.04 1.52
N VAL A 221 -10.88 -1.56 0.70
CA VAL A 221 -11.09 -1.13 -0.69
C VAL A 221 -9.87 -1.49 -1.52
N LEU A 222 -10.08 -2.26 -2.59
CA LEU A 222 -9.06 -2.58 -3.58
C LEU A 222 -9.64 -2.43 -4.98
N VAL A 223 -8.97 -1.67 -5.85
CA VAL A 223 -9.27 -1.70 -7.28
C VAL A 223 -8.18 -2.51 -7.98
N CYS A 224 -8.59 -3.56 -8.70
CA CYS A 224 -7.67 -4.53 -9.27
C CYS A 224 -7.92 -4.76 -10.76
N ARG A 225 -6.86 -5.07 -11.48
CA ARG A 225 -6.91 -5.59 -12.85
C ARG A 225 -7.35 -7.06 -12.81
N VAL A 226 -8.43 -7.37 -13.49
CA VAL A 226 -9.06 -8.70 -13.45
C VAL A 226 -8.11 -9.80 -13.96
N ASP A 227 -7.40 -9.55 -15.07
CA ASP A 227 -6.47 -10.52 -15.62
C ASP A 227 -5.28 -10.80 -14.69
N ALA A 228 -4.79 -9.78 -13.98
CA ALA A 228 -3.75 -9.95 -12.98
C ALA A 228 -4.22 -10.83 -11.81
N LEU A 229 -5.45 -10.61 -11.32
CA LEU A 229 -6.03 -11.47 -10.28
C LEU A 229 -6.20 -12.91 -10.75
N ARG A 230 -6.73 -13.11 -11.96
CA ARG A 230 -6.92 -14.45 -12.53
C ARG A 230 -5.59 -15.19 -12.74
N SER A 231 -4.53 -14.46 -13.13
CA SER A 231 -3.20 -15.05 -13.33
C SER A 231 -2.58 -15.65 -12.07
N ILE A 232 -2.97 -15.16 -10.87
CA ILE A 232 -2.50 -15.67 -9.59
C ILE A 232 -3.54 -16.49 -8.82
N GLY A 233 -4.70 -16.77 -9.43
CA GLY A 233 -5.77 -17.57 -8.83
C GLY A 233 -6.65 -16.83 -7.80
N GLY A 234 -6.64 -15.48 -7.79
CA GLY A 234 -7.45 -14.67 -6.87
C GLY A 234 -6.96 -14.69 -5.42
N PHE A 235 -7.88 -14.54 -4.46
CA PHE A 235 -7.62 -14.67 -3.01
C PHE A 235 -7.43 -16.13 -2.61
N ASP A 236 -6.57 -16.41 -1.62
CA ASP A 236 -6.46 -17.74 -1.03
C ASP A 236 -7.65 -17.98 -0.07
N PRO A 237 -8.59 -18.88 -0.39
CA PRO A 237 -9.77 -19.12 0.45
C PRO A 237 -9.46 -19.85 1.75
N SER A 238 -8.25 -20.38 1.92
CA SER A 238 -7.80 -21.02 3.17
C SER A 238 -7.38 -19.99 4.22
N LEU A 239 -7.10 -18.77 3.83
CA LEU A 239 -6.79 -17.66 4.73
C LEU A 239 -8.06 -16.93 5.17
N ARG A 240 -8.37 -17.01 6.45
CA ARG A 240 -9.50 -16.27 7.01
C ARG A 240 -9.15 -14.84 7.40
N TYR A 241 -7.86 -14.59 7.62
CA TYR A 241 -7.25 -13.29 7.91
C TYR A 241 -5.91 -13.21 7.20
N GLY A 242 -5.56 -12.03 6.69
CA GLY A 242 -4.33 -11.81 5.94
C GLY A 242 -4.39 -12.25 4.48
N GLU A 243 -5.59 -12.54 3.97
CA GLU A 243 -5.83 -12.84 2.56
C GLU A 243 -5.49 -11.65 1.64
N ASP A 244 -5.59 -10.44 2.15
CA ASP A 244 -5.21 -9.18 1.50
C ASP A 244 -3.68 -9.00 1.41
N VAL A 245 -2.99 -9.34 2.49
CA VAL A 245 -1.52 -9.35 2.54
C VAL A 245 -0.98 -10.37 1.55
N ASP A 246 -1.49 -11.61 1.60
CA ASP A 246 -1.11 -12.69 0.70
C ASP A 246 -1.36 -12.33 -0.77
N LEU A 247 -2.56 -11.82 -1.10
CA LEU A 247 -2.90 -11.38 -2.45
C LEU A 247 -1.90 -10.35 -2.98
N THR A 248 -1.65 -9.31 -2.18
CA THR A 248 -0.74 -8.22 -2.54
C THR A 248 0.68 -8.75 -2.79
N TRP A 249 1.18 -9.63 -1.93
CA TRP A 249 2.53 -10.17 -2.06
C TRP A 249 2.66 -11.17 -3.20
N ARG A 250 1.62 -11.96 -3.53
CA ARG A 250 1.60 -12.81 -4.73
C ARG A 250 1.59 -11.98 -6.02
N LEU A 251 0.82 -10.88 -6.08
CA LEU A 251 0.85 -9.97 -7.22
C LEU A 251 2.25 -9.37 -7.41
N VAL A 252 2.89 -8.89 -6.33
CA VAL A 252 4.24 -8.35 -6.38
C VAL A 252 5.26 -9.43 -6.78
N GLY A 253 5.13 -10.65 -6.25
CA GLY A 253 5.97 -11.79 -6.60
C GLY A 253 5.84 -12.23 -8.07
N ALA A 254 4.67 -12.04 -8.67
CA ALA A 254 4.40 -12.25 -10.08
C ALA A 254 4.88 -11.09 -10.99
N GLY A 255 5.52 -10.06 -10.42
CA GLY A 255 6.09 -8.93 -11.16
C GLY A 255 5.15 -7.76 -11.38
N TRP A 256 3.94 -7.80 -10.84
CA TRP A 256 2.99 -6.71 -10.93
C TRP A 256 3.35 -5.54 -10.00
N ARG A 257 2.92 -4.34 -10.39
CA ARG A 257 2.97 -3.15 -9.55
C ARG A 257 1.70 -3.03 -8.72
N CYS A 258 1.85 -2.77 -7.42
CA CYS A 258 0.75 -2.42 -6.52
C CYS A 258 0.97 -1.01 -5.99
N ARG A 259 -0.10 -0.19 -5.95
CA ARG A 259 -0.03 1.24 -5.62
C ARG A 259 -0.96 1.60 -4.48
N TYR A 260 -0.47 2.47 -3.60
CA TYR A 260 -1.24 3.13 -2.58
C TYR A 260 -1.38 4.61 -2.94
N GLU A 261 -2.64 5.09 -3.07
CA GLU A 261 -2.97 6.45 -3.47
C GLU A 261 -3.80 7.15 -2.38
N PRO A 262 -3.15 7.88 -1.46
CA PRO A 262 -3.83 8.51 -0.32
C PRO A 262 -4.64 9.76 -0.68
N ALA A 263 -4.52 10.30 -1.90
CA ALA A 263 -5.40 11.38 -2.36
C ALA A 263 -6.83 10.89 -2.54
N VAL A 264 -7.00 9.59 -2.87
CA VAL A 264 -8.29 8.89 -2.87
C VAL A 264 -8.59 8.41 -1.44
N ARG A 265 -9.81 8.65 -0.97
CA ARG A 265 -10.19 8.39 0.43
C ARG A 265 -11.43 7.53 0.54
N ALA A 266 -11.37 6.56 1.44
CA ALA A 266 -12.50 5.77 1.90
C ALA A 266 -12.65 5.93 3.42
N ARG A 267 -13.85 5.64 3.94
CA ARG A 267 -14.17 5.72 5.37
C ARG A 267 -14.69 4.37 5.85
N HIS A 268 -14.07 3.85 6.88
CA HIS A 268 -14.50 2.61 7.53
C HIS A 268 -15.23 2.94 8.83
N ARG A 269 -16.32 2.26 9.12
CA ARG A 269 -17.07 2.43 10.38
C ARG A 269 -16.27 1.98 11.57
N THR A 270 -16.20 2.83 12.61
CA THR A 270 -15.50 2.50 13.86
C THR A 270 -16.21 1.40 14.64
N ARG A 271 -15.44 0.58 15.34
CA ARG A 271 -15.97 -0.47 16.20
C ARG A 271 -16.66 0.11 17.44
N PRO A 272 -17.84 -0.44 17.83
CA PRO A 272 -18.64 0.15 18.91
C PRO A 272 -18.06 -0.09 20.32
N SER A 273 -17.13 -1.06 20.50
CA SER A 273 -16.65 -1.42 21.82
C SER A 273 -15.18 -1.86 21.84
N LEU A 274 -14.50 -1.62 22.99
CA LEU A 274 -13.13 -2.06 23.24
C LEU A 274 -12.95 -3.58 23.10
N ARG A 275 -13.95 -4.36 23.56
CA ARG A 275 -13.90 -5.83 23.45
C ARG A 275 -13.87 -6.27 21.96
N ALA A 276 -14.70 -5.68 21.13
CA ALA A 276 -14.72 -5.95 19.70
C ALA A 276 -13.40 -5.56 19.04
N TRP A 277 -12.84 -4.41 19.45
CA TRP A 277 -11.55 -3.92 18.98
C TRP A 277 -10.40 -4.89 19.34
N VAL A 278 -10.29 -5.32 20.62
CA VAL A 278 -9.26 -6.27 21.06
C VAL A 278 -9.39 -7.60 20.33
N ALA A 279 -10.62 -8.11 20.20
CA ALA A 279 -10.89 -9.36 19.48
C ALA A 279 -10.45 -9.28 18.00
N GLN A 280 -10.68 -8.16 17.34
CA GLN A 280 -10.22 -7.93 15.97
C GLN A 280 -8.69 -7.93 15.89
N ARG A 281 -7.98 -7.22 16.79
CA ARG A 281 -6.51 -7.18 16.83
C ARG A 281 -5.91 -8.57 17.04
N TYR A 282 -6.49 -9.34 17.95
CA TYR A 282 -6.07 -10.72 18.17
C TYR A 282 -6.23 -11.56 16.89
N ARG A 283 -7.39 -11.47 16.22
CA ARG A 283 -7.66 -12.20 14.98
C ARG A 283 -6.69 -11.82 13.87
N TYR A 284 -6.39 -10.54 13.71
CA TYR A 284 -5.38 -10.10 12.73
C TYR A 284 -3.99 -10.67 13.03
N GLY A 285 -3.60 -10.71 14.31
CA GLY A 285 -2.35 -11.32 14.74
C GLY A 285 -2.23 -12.82 14.39
N THR A 286 -3.36 -13.56 14.32
CA THR A 286 -3.33 -14.99 13.96
C THR A 286 -2.90 -15.26 12.51
N SER A 287 -2.92 -14.25 11.64
CA SER A 287 -2.48 -14.38 10.24
C SER A 287 -0.96 -14.51 10.10
N ALA A 288 -0.19 -14.08 11.11
CA ALA A 288 1.28 -13.99 10.99
C ALA A 288 1.94 -15.35 10.69
N GLY A 289 1.53 -16.43 11.38
CA GLY A 289 2.08 -17.76 11.15
C GLY A 289 1.80 -18.30 9.73
N PRO A 290 0.54 -18.32 9.28
CA PRO A 290 0.21 -18.71 7.92
C PRO A 290 0.89 -17.85 6.83
N LEU A 291 1.04 -16.54 7.05
CA LEU A 291 1.72 -15.66 6.11
C LEU A 291 3.23 -15.91 6.06
N GLU A 292 3.89 -16.14 7.20
CA GLU A 292 5.33 -16.48 7.22
C GLU A 292 5.61 -17.78 6.48
N GLN A 293 4.73 -18.78 6.61
CA GLN A 293 4.86 -20.05 5.87
C GLN A 293 4.78 -19.88 4.36
N ARG A 294 3.91 -18.94 3.87
CA ARG A 294 3.73 -18.67 2.43
C ARG A 294 4.77 -17.71 1.87
N HIS A 295 5.23 -16.79 2.70
CA HIS A 295 6.13 -15.70 2.31
C HIS A 295 7.30 -15.60 3.29
N PRO A 296 8.21 -16.59 3.32
CA PRO A 296 9.30 -16.64 4.29
C PRO A 296 10.14 -15.38 4.29
N GLY A 297 10.35 -14.79 5.48
CA GLY A 297 11.13 -13.58 5.67
C GLY A 297 10.46 -12.27 5.24
N ALA A 298 9.20 -12.30 4.75
CA ALA A 298 8.46 -11.08 4.45
C ALA A 298 7.90 -10.40 5.70
N LEU A 299 7.56 -11.19 6.73
CA LEU A 299 7.18 -10.73 8.06
C LEU A 299 8.42 -10.64 8.95
N ALA A 300 9.07 -9.50 9.01
CA ALA A 300 10.14 -9.27 9.97
C ALA A 300 9.57 -8.52 11.18
N PRO A 301 9.41 -9.15 12.36
CA PRO A 301 8.87 -8.51 13.56
C PRO A 301 9.77 -7.36 14.05
N VAL A 302 11.07 -7.47 13.80
CA VAL A 302 12.05 -6.42 14.09
C VAL A 302 12.91 -6.18 12.86
N ARG A 303 12.89 -4.96 12.35
CA ARG A 303 13.71 -4.52 11.21
C ARG A 303 14.76 -3.54 11.68
N THR A 304 15.87 -4.05 12.16
CA THR A 304 17.02 -3.20 12.52
C THR A 304 18.28 -3.67 11.82
N SER A 305 19.18 -2.75 11.54
CA SER A 305 20.50 -3.11 11.03
C SER A 305 21.40 -3.65 12.16
N PRO A 306 22.32 -4.57 11.89
CA PRO A 306 23.31 -4.99 12.88
C PRO A 306 24.09 -3.81 13.51
N TRP A 307 24.32 -2.76 12.74
CA TRP A 307 24.97 -1.53 13.18
C TRP A 307 24.12 -0.73 14.17
N SER A 308 22.81 -0.61 13.87
CA SER A 308 21.88 0.04 14.80
C SER A 308 21.69 -0.80 16.08
N ALA A 309 21.61 -2.13 15.94
CA ALA A 309 21.56 -3.02 17.10
C ALA A 309 22.83 -2.86 17.98
N ALA A 310 24.02 -2.83 17.36
CA ALA A 310 25.28 -2.60 18.07
C ALA A 310 25.34 -1.22 18.78
N THR A 311 24.65 -0.21 18.24
CA THR A 311 24.53 1.12 18.87
C THR A 311 23.62 1.08 20.10
N TRP A 312 22.47 0.39 20.01
CA TRP A 312 21.47 0.42 21.08
C TRP A 312 21.67 -0.63 22.17
N LEU A 313 22.31 -1.77 21.86
CA LEU A 313 22.56 -2.83 22.84
C LEU A 313 23.33 -2.33 24.10
N PRO A 314 24.44 -1.56 23.97
CA PRO A 314 25.11 -0.98 25.14
C PRO A 314 24.21 -0.05 25.95
N VAL A 315 23.36 0.75 25.30
CA VAL A 315 22.41 1.64 25.97
C VAL A 315 21.43 0.85 26.82
N LEU A 316 20.89 -0.26 26.28
CA LEU A 316 19.96 -1.15 26.98
C LEU A 316 20.55 -1.83 28.21
N VAL A 317 21.87 -2.08 28.21
CA VAL A 317 22.59 -2.67 29.36
C VAL A 317 23.23 -1.60 30.28
N GLY A 318 22.75 -0.33 30.19
CA GLY A 318 23.19 0.74 31.09
C GLY A 318 24.52 1.42 30.74
N GLN A 319 25.02 1.23 29.51
CA GLN A 319 26.30 1.82 29.04
C GLN A 319 26.05 2.83 27.87
N PRO A 320 25.37 3.95 28.09
CA PRO A 320 24.97 4.87 27.04
C PRO A 320 26.18 5.52 26.32
N LEU A 321 27.28 5.79 27.03
CA LEU A 321 28.50 6.34 26.43
C LEU A 321 29.11 5.40 25.39
N LEU A 322 29.13 4.09 25.68
CA LEU A 322 29.61 3.09 24.73
C LEU A 322 28.68 3.04 23.49
N GLY A 323 27.37 3.11 23.68
CA GLY A 323 26.41 3.20 22.59
C GLY A 323 26.65 4.41 21.68
N VAL A 324 26.93 5.58 22.26
CA VAL A 324 27.29 6.80 21.51
C VAL A 324 28.59 6.60 20.73
N MET A 325 29.63 6.03 21.33
CA MET A 325 30.91 5.77 20.64
C MET A 325 30.72 4.80 19.46
N VAL A 326 29.97 3.74 19.65
CA VAL A 326 29.63 2.80 18.55
C VAL A 326 28.82 3.53 17.45
N GLY A 327 27.85 4.35 17.80
CA GLY A 327 27.07 5.15 16.85
C GLY A 327 27.92 6.12 16.04
N ILE A 328 28.91 6.76 16.64
CA ILE A 328 29.89 7.60 15.94
C ILE A 328 30.76 6.75 15.02
N GLY A 329 31.31 5.63 15.52
CA GLY A 329 32.13 4.73 14.71
C GLY A 329 31.41 4.18 13.48
N THR A 330 30.16 3.75 13.63
CA THR A 330 29.33 3.27 12.52
C THR A 330 29.00 4.39 11.53
N SER A 331 28.83 5.62 11.99
CA SER A 331 28.60 6.79 11.13
C SER A 331 29.84 7.11 10.29
N VAL A 332 31.03 7.09 10.88
CA VAL A 332 32.30 7.27 10.17
C VAL A 332 32.55 6.13 9.17
N ALA A 333 32.24 4.89 9.55
CA ALA A 333 32.34 3.75 8.64
C ALA A 333 31.42 3.91 7.43
N LEU A 334 30.17 4.43 7.62
CA LEU A 334 29.25 4.67 6.53
C LEU A 334 29.75 5.76 5.56
N VAL A 335 30.35 6.84 6.07
CA VAL A 335 30.98 7.87 5.23
C VAL A 335 32.03 7.26 4.31
N ARG A 336 32.89 6.39 4.85
CA ARG A 336 33.93 5.71 4.06
C ARG A 336 33.36 4.71 3.05
N LYS A 337 32.22 4.07 3.38
CA LYS A 337 31.55 3.09 2.51
C LYS A 337 30.79 3.73 1.35
N LEU A 338 30.38 4.98 1.49
CA LEU A 338 29.57 5.71 0.50
C LEU A 338 30.33 6.93 -0.07
N PRO A 339 31.44 6.73 -0.81
CA PRO A 339 32.26 7.83 -1.32
C PRO A 339 31.53 8.69 -2.38
N SER A 340 30.46 8.17 -2.96
CA SER A 340 29.60 8.91 -3.90
C SER A 340 28.67 9.93 -3.22
N LEU A 341 28.55 9.89 -1.88
CA LEU A 341 27.77 10.83 -1.11
C LEU A 341 28.65 11.86 -0.39
N PRO A 342 28.22 13.13 -0.28
CA PRO A 342 28.85 14.08 0.64
C PRO A 342 28.87 13.53 2.07
N PRO A 343 29.96 13.74 2.84
CA PRO A 343 30.07 13.23 4.23
C PRO A 343 28.90 13.63 5.12
N ALA A 344 28.40 14.85 4.99
CA ALA A 344 27.25 15.34 5.76
C ALA A 344 25.98 14.53 5.51
N GLU A 345 25.73 14.11 4.25
CA GLU A 345 24.56 13.31 3.91
C GLU A 345 24.71 11.86 4.45
N SER A 346 25.89 11.27 4.37
CA SER A 346 26.18 9.96 4.96
C SER A 346 26.00 9.96 6.49
N LEU A 347 26.48 11.01 7.17
CA LEU A 347 26.29 11.19 8.62
C LEU A 347 24.80 11.34 8.97
N ARG A 348 24.05 12.13 8.18
CA ARG A 348 22.61 12.29 8.37
C ARG A 348 21.87 10.94 8.23
N LEU A 349 22.21 10.13 7.23
CA LEU A 349 21.62 8.81 7.01
C LEU A 349 21.91 7.87 8.20
N ALA A 350 23.15 7.85 8.70
CA ALA A 350 23.51 7.04 9.85
C ALA A 350 22.76 7.47 11.12
N ALA A 351 22.74 8.78 11.41
CA ALA A 351 22.03 9.34 12.56
C ALA A 351 20.53 9.02 12.50
N THR A 352 19.92 9.24 11.33
CA THR A 352 18.49 8.94 11.12
C THR A 352 18.21 7.45 11.32
N GLY A 353 19.04 6.56 10.75
CA GLY A 353 18.90 5.11 10.88
C GLY A 353 19.00 4.64 12.34
N ASN A 354 19.96 5.16 13.10
CA ASN A 354 20.12 4.84 14.51
C ASN A 354 18.95 5.39 15.37
N LEU A 355 18.50 6.62 15.11
CA LEU A 355 17.37 7.22 15.85
C LEU A 355 16.06 6.48 15.59
N TYR A 356 15.78 6.07 14.34
CA TYR A 356 14.57 5.29 14.05
C TYR A 356 14.62 3.89 14.69
N ALA A 357 15.79 3.25 14.74
CA ALA A 357 15.94 1.96 15.41
C ALA A 357 15.70 2.03 16.93
N GLY A 358 15.90 3.20 17.55
CA GLY A 358 15.65 3.41 18.98
C GLY A 358 14.19 3.77 19.31
N ARG A 359 13.32 3.88 18.32
CA ARG A 359 11.89 4.14 18.49
C ARG A 359 11.02 2.88 18.46
N LEU A 360 11.65 1.73 18.28
CA LEU A 360 11.02 0.41 18.37
C LEU A 360 10.97 -0.03 19.84
#